data_48b8b07a586c5113a6025672c7a3fd02
#
_entry.id   48b8b07a586c5113a6025672c7a3fd02
#
_cell.length_a   1.000
_cell.length_b   1.000
_cell.length_c   1.000
_cell.angle_alpha   90.00
_cell.angle_beta   90.00
_cell.angle_gamma   90.00
#
_symmetry.space_group_name_H-M   'P 1'
#
loop_
_entity.id
_entity.type
_entity.pdbx_description
1 polymer ?
#
loop_
_entity_poly.entity_id
_entity_poly.type
_entity_poly.pdbx_seq_one_letter_code
_entity_poly.pdbx_strand_id
1 'polypeptide(L)'
;MKVEIINKSKHQLPAYATNLSAGMDLRANIDEPIVLEPLQRVLVPTGLFMALPEGYEAQVRPRSGLAIKKGITVLNSPGTVDADYRGEVCVILVNLSNEPFTITDGERIAQMVIARYEQVEWCEVEVLGETERGAGGFGHTGV
;
A
#
# COMPACT_ATOMS: atom_id res chain seq x y z
N MET A 1 9.15 -18.32 -2.42
CA MET A 1 7.69 -18.50 -2.34
C MET A 1 7.07 -18.12 -3.68
N LYS A 2 6.13 -18.90 -4.15
CA LYS A 2 5.39 -18.58 -5.39
C LYS A 2 4.03 -18.00 -5.05
N VAL A 3 3.63 -16.96 -5.79
CA VAL A 3 2.31 -16.33 -5.69
C VAL A 3 1.65 -16.39 -7.06
N GLU A 4 0.45 -16.95 -7.12
CA GLU A 4 -0.33 -16.96 -8.35
C GLU A 4 -0.85 -15.57 -8.64
N ILE A 5 -0.70 -15.12 -9.88
CA ILE A 5 -1.10 -13.78 -10.31
C ILE A 5 -1.71 -13.81 -11.72
N ILE A 6 -2.78 -13.06 -11.91
CA ILE A 6 -3.35 -12.76 -13.22
C ILE A 6 -2.99 -11.33 -13.56
N ASN A 7 -2.39 -11.13 -14.74
CA ASN A 7 -2.07 -9.81 -15.26
C ASN A 7 -3.00 -9.48 -16.44
N LYS A 8 -3.99 -8.65 -16.20
CA LYS A 8 -4.88 -8.10 -17.24
C LYS A 8 -4.46 -6.69 -17.68
N SER A 9 -3.32 -6.21 -17.17
CA SER A 9 -2.82 -4.88 -17.54
C SER A 9 -2.10 -4.90 -18.89
N LYS A 10 -1.83 -3.70 -19.39
CA LYS A 10 -0.98 -3.47 -20.57
C LYS A 10 0.51 -3.49 -20.24
N HIS A 11 0.86 -3.74 -18.96
CA HIS A 11 2.21 -3.59 -18.45
C HIS A 11 2.79 -4.92 -17.99
N GLN A 12 4.10 -4.95 -17.80
CA GLN A 12 4.79 -6.12 -17.24
C GLN A 12 4.41 -6.33 -15.79
N LEU A 13 4.58 -7.57 -15.31
CA LEU A 13 4.41 -7.90 -13.90
C LEU A 13 5.33 -7.04 -13.02
N PRO A 14 4.90 -6.70 -11.80
CA PRO A 14 5.77 -6.06 -10.82
C PRO A 14 7.04 -6.89 -10.60
N ALA A 15 8.15 -6.19 -10.44
CA ALA A 15 9.45 -6.82 -10.19
C ALA A 15 10.22 -6.02 -9.13
N TYR A 16 11.09 -6.72 -8.42
CA TYR A 16 12.04 -6.09 -7.50
C TYR A 16 13.11 -5.36 -8.31
N ALA A 17 13.32 -4.07 -8.03
CA ALA A 17 14.31 -3.27 -8.74
C ALA A 17 15.75 -3.69 -8.42
N THR A 18 15.99 -4.19 -7.21
CA THR A 18 17.28 -4.71 -6.75
C THR A 18 17.09 -6.01 -5.97
N ASN A 19 18.15 -6.79 -5.79
CA ASN A 19 18.10 -8.07 -5.07
C ASN A 19 17.61 -7.95 -3.61
N LEU A 20 17.79 -6.80 -3.01
CA LEU A 20 17.41 -6.57 -1.60
C LEU A 20 16.23 -5.61 -1.44
N SER A 21 15.51 -5.34 -2.52
CA SER A 21 14.28 -4.56 -2.45
C SER A 21 13.18 -5.34 -1.74
N ALA A 22 12.50 -4.69 -0.80
CA ALA A 22 11.32 -5.26 -0.14
C ALA A 22 10.04 -5.03 -0.93
N GLY A 23 9.97 -3.94 -1.71
CA GLY A 23 8.80 -3.54 -2.48
C GLY A 23 9.00 -3.67 -3.97
N MET A 24 7.87 -3.87 -4.65
CA MET A 24 7.76 -3.85 -6.11
C MET A 24 6.87 -2.68 -6.51
N ASP A 25 7.23 -1.94 -7.55
CA ASP A 25 6.39 -0.84 -8.03
C ASP A 25 5.07 -1.36 -8.62
N LEU A 26 3.99 -0.66 -8.32
CA LEU A 26 2.68 -0.81 -8.94
C LEU A 26 2.46 0.30 -9.95
N ARG A 27 1.98 -0.05 -11.14
CA ARG A 27 1.72 0.88 -12.23
C ARG A 27 0.23 1.10 -12.43
N ALA A 28 -0.12 2.34 -12.76
CA ALA A 28 -1.47 2.66 -13.21
C ALA A 28 -1.78 1.92 -14.52
N ASN A 29 -2.93 1.27 -14.58
CA ASN A 29 -3.46 0.66 -15.81
C ASN A 29 -4.75 1.35 -16.16
N ILE A 30 -4.65 2.42 -16.95
CA ILE A 30 -5.75 3.31 -17.29
C ILE A 30 -5.75 3.59 -18.80
N ASP A 31 -6.91 3.90 -19.36
CA ASP A 31 -7.03 4.23 -20.79
C ASP A 31 -6.83 5.72 -21.02
N GLU A 32 -7.29 6.56 -20.10
CA GLU A 32 -7.19 8.01 -20.18
C GLU A 32 -6.45 8.56 -18.97
N PRO A 33 -5.67 9.65 -19.12
CA PRO A 33 -5.04 10.32 -17.98
C PRO A 33 -6.07 10.76 -16.94
N ILE A 34 -5.69 10.67 -15.66
CA ILE A 34 -6.51 11.11 -14.54
C ILE A 34 -5.88 12.38 -13.95
N VAL A 35 -6.62 13.47 -13.92
CA VAL A 35 -6.21 14.69 -13.23
C VAL A 35 -6.71 14.62 -11.79
N LEU A 36 -5.78 14.58 -10.85
CA LEU A 36 -6.07 14.56 -9.41
C LEU A 36 -5.84 15.94 -8.83
N GLU A 37 -6.92 16.65 -8.55
CA GLU A 37 -6.89 17.98 -7.97
C GLU A 37 -6.44 17.95 -6.50
N PRO A 38 -5.97 19.08 -5.94
CA PRO A 38 -5.60 19.14 -4.52
C PRO A 38 -6.71 18.63 -3.60
N LEU A 39 -6.35 17.80 -2.62
CA LEU A 39 -7.21 17.16 -1.62
C LEU A 39 -8.22 16.15 -2.17
N GLN A 40 -8.19 15.88 -3.46
CA GLN A 40 -9.01 14.82 -4.06
C GLN A 40 -8.32 13.46 -3.95
N ARG A 41 -9.13 12.41 -3.98
CA ARG A 41 -8.68 11.01 -4.02
C ARG A 41 -9.27 10.29 -5.23
N VAL A 42 -8.58 9.28 -5.68
CA VAL A 42 -9.00 8.46 -6.82
C VAL A 42 -8.56 7.01 -6.63
N LEU A 43 -9.42 6.08 -7.03
CA LEU A 43 -9.09 4.67 -7.10
C LEU A 43 -8.44 4.40 -8.47
N VAL A 44 -7.17 3.99 -8.47
CA VAL A 44 -6.41 3.70 -9.70
C VAL A 44 -6.25 2.20 -9.85
N PRO A 45 -6.76 1.61 -10.94
CA PRO A 45 -6.60 0.19 -11.20
C PRO A 45 -5.17 -0.16 -11.64
N THR A 46 -4.74 -1.38 -11.33
CA THR A 46 -3.45 -1.93 -11.75
C THR A 46 -3.58 -3.06 -12.77
N GLY A 47 -4.77 -3.61 -12.95
CA GLY A 47 -5.00 -4.79 -13.79
C GLY A 47 -4.48 -6.10 -13.19
N LEU A 48 -4.06 -6.12 -11.93
CA LEU A 48 -3.47 -7.28 -11.27
C LEU A 48 -4.45 -7.92 -10.30
N PHE A 49 -4.47 -9.27 -10.31
CA PHE A 49 -5.26 -10.10 -9.41
C PHE A 49 -4.34 -11.19 -8.88
N MET A 50 -4.32 -11.42 -7.58
CA MET A 50 -3.39 -12.38 -7.00
C MET A 50 -4.03 -13.25 -5.93
N ALA A 51 -3.44 -14.42 -5.72
CA ALA A 51 -3.79 -15.34 -4.66
C ALA A 51 -2.58 -15.52 -3.74
N LEU A 52 -2.59 -14.80 -2.63
CA LEU A 52 -1.54 -14.92 -1.64
C LEU A 52 -1.72 -16.21 -0.83
N PRO A 53 -0.63 -16.89 -0.46
CA PRO A 53 -0.70 -18.02 0.45
C PRO A 53 -1.22 -17.59 1.83
N GLU A 54 -1.87 -18.54 2.53
CA GLU A 54 -2.24 -18.34 3.93
C GLU A 54 -1.04 -17.90 4.77
N GLY A 55 -1.26 -16.95 5.66
CA GLY A 55 -0.21 -16.37 6.51
C GLY A 55 0.54 -15.20 5.89
N TYR A 56 0.16 -14.77 4.68
CA TYR A 56 0.78 -13.64 3.98
C TYR A 56 -0.25 -12.61 3.56
N GLU A 57 0.16 -11.36 3.60
CA GLU A 57 -0.58 -10.21 3.09
C GLU A 57 0.24 -9.46 2.06
N ALA A 58 -0.40 -8.67 1.22
CA ALA A 58 0.28 -7.63 0.48
C ALA A 58 -0.06 -6.27 1.08
N GLN A 59 0.95 -5.42 1.24
CA GLN A 59 0.78 -4.05 1.69
C GLN A 59 1.02 -3.09 0.54
N VAL A 60 0.05 -2.25 0.25
CA VAL A 60 0.17 -1.18 -0.73
C VAL A 60 0.64 0.08 0.00
N ARG A 61 1.83 0.55 -0.37
CA ARG A 61 2.51 1.67 0.28
C ARG A 61 2.82 2.77 -0.73
N PRO A 62 2.93 4.04 -0.28
CA PRO A 62 3.33 5.12 -1.18
C PRO A 62 4.78 4.98 -1.63
N ARG A 63 5.11 5.67 -2.70
CA ARG A 63 6.49 5.84 -3.17
C ARG A 63 7.06 7.15 -2.63
N SER A 64 8.25 7.08 -2.07
CA SER A 64 8.92 8.24 -1.46
C SER A 64 9.12 9.40 -2.44
N GLY A 65 9.44 9.10 -3.68
CA GLY A 65 9.65 10.12 -4.71
C GLY A 65 8.39 10.93 -5.03
N LEU A 66 7.24 10.26 -5.18
CA LEU A 66 5.96 10.94 -5.37
C LEU A 66 5.53 11.73 -4.14
N ALA A 67 5.77 11.17 -2.96
CA ALA A 67 5.44 11.84 -1.70
C ALA A 67 6.20 13.16 -1.55
N ILE A 68 7.52 13.14 -1.68
CA ILE A 68 8.33 14.35 -1.42
C ILE A 68 8.25 15.37 -2.57
N LYS A 69 8.20 14.91 -3.81
CA LYS A 69 8.26 15.83 -4.97
C LYS A 69 6.89 16.35 -5.41
N LYS A 70 5.83 15.56 -5.20
CA LYS A 70 4.49 15.85 -5.72
C LYS A 70 3.41 15.89 -4.66
N GLY A 71 3.71 15.52 -3.42
CA GLY A 71 2.71 15.45 -2.36
C GLY A 71 1.64 14.38 -2.60
N ILE A 72 1.94 13.36 -3.41
CA ILE A 72 1.03 12.26 -3.73
C ILE A 72 1.34 11.08 -2.82
N THR A 73 0.31 10.55 -2.20
CA THR A 73 0.43 9.40 -1.31
C THR A 73 -0.76 8.46 -1.47
N VAL A 74 -0.66 7.30 -0.83
CA VAL A 74 -1.76 6.33 -0.74
C VAL A 74 -2.58 6.68 0.49
N LEU A 75 -3.87 6.96 0.29
CA LEU A 75 -4.73 7.46 1.37
C LEU A 75 -4.86 6.47 2.54
N ASN A 76 -4.99 5.19 2.24
CA ASN A 76 -5.09 4.11 3.23
C ASN A 76 -3.73 3.43 3.45
N SER A 77 -2.70 4.20 3.75
CA SER A 77 -1.34 3.67 3.95
C SER A 77 -1.12 3.10 5.35
N PRO A 78 -0.65 1.84 5.48
CA PRO A 78 -0.51 0.86 4.41
C PRO A 78 -1.87 0.26 4.04
N GLY A 79 -2.13 0.10 2.73
CA GLY A 79 -3.29 -0.62 2.26
C GLY A 79 -3.10 -2.12 2.45
N THR A 80 -4.11 -2.81 2.94
CA THR A 80 -4.06 -4.25 3.21
C THR A 80 -4.75 -5.02 2.09
N VAL A 81 -4.03 -5.98 1.51
CA VAL A 81 -4.58 -6.98 0.60
C VAL A 81 -4.52 -8.33 1.29
N ASP A 82 -5.68 -8.85 1.65
CA ASP A 82 -5.81 -10.11 2.38
C ASP A 82 -5.50 -11.31 1.49
N ALA A 83 -5.11 -12.44 2.10
CA ALA A 83 -4.78 -13.67 1.38
C ALA A 83 -5.96 -14.23 0.59
N ASP A 84 -7.18 -14.05 1.07
CA ASP A 84 -8.41 -14.51 0.43
C ASP A 84 -9.06 -13.50 -0.51
N TYR A 85 -8.46 -12.30 -0.67
CA TYR A 85 -8.95 -11.32 -1.64
C TYR A 85 -8.65 -11.78 -3.06
N ARG A 86 -9.65 -11.79 -3.93
CA ARG A 86 -9.54 -12.21 -5.34
C ARG A 86 -9.88 -11.10 -6.32
N GLY A 87 -10.19 -9.92 -5.82
CA GLY A 87 -10.45 -8.76 -6.66
C GLY A 87 -9.19 -8.12 -7.22
N GLU A 88 -9.39 -7.11 -8.02
CA GLU A 88 -8.31 -6.33 -8.59
C GLU A 88 -7.56 -5.54 -7.50
N VAL A 89 -6.25 -5.57 -7.57
CA VAL A 89 -5.41 -4.70 -6.74
C VAL A 89 -5.50 -3.29 -7.30
N CYS A 90 -6.08 -2.39 -6.51
CA CYS A 90 -6.21 -0.99 -6.85
C CYS A 90 -5.48 -0.12 -5.82
N VAL A 91 -5.11 1.09 -6.23
CA VAL A 91 -4.39 2.05 -5.38
C VAL A 91 -5.27 3.27 -5.18
N ILE A 92 -5.52 3.64 -3.92
CA ILE A 92 -6.25 4.88 -3.58
C ILE A 92 -5.22 5.98 -3.39
N LEU A 93 -5.09 6.85 -4.39
CA LEU A 93 -4.19 8.01 -4.31
C LEU A 93 -4.92 9.24 -3.81
N VAL A 94 -4.21 10.06 -3.05
CA VAL A 94 -4.65 11.38 -2.61
C VAL A 94 -3.57 12.41 -2.93
N ASN A 95 -3.99 13.61 -3.33
CA ASN A 95 -3.11 14.73 -3.60
C ASN A 95 -3.11 15.70 -2.42
N LEU A 96 -2.02 15.72 -1.67
CA LEU A 96 -1.83 16.61 -0.51
C LEU A 96 -1.00 17.85 -0.87
N SER A 97 -0.77 18.09 -2.15
CA SER A 97 -0.14 19.32 -2.63
C SER A 97 -1.19 20.40 -2.95
N ASN A 98 -0.73 21.56 -3.35
CA ASN A 98 -1.58 22.66 -3.81
C ASN A 98 -1.66 22.79 -5.34
N GLU A 99 -1.17 21.77 -6.07
CA GLU A 99 -1.16 21.75 -7.54
C GLU A 99 -1.84 20.49 -8.05
N PRO A 100 -2.52 20.53 -9.20
CA PRO A 100 -3.04 19.32 -9.83
C PRO A 100 -1.92 18.35 -10.18
N PHE A 101 -2.20 17.05 -10.09
CA PHE A 101 -1.29 15.99 -10.50
C PHE A 101 -1.97 15.12 -11.55
N THR A 102 -1.33 14.91 -12.69
CA THR A 102 -1.85 14.05 -13.75
C THR A 102 -1.22 12.67 -13.66
N ILE A 103 -2.07 11.65 -13.53
CA ILE A 103 -1.66 10.24 -13.56
C ILE A 103 -1.78 9.76 -14.99
N THR A 104 -0.69 9.25 -15.54
CA THR A 104 -0.66 8.68 -16.89
C THR A 104 -0.56 7.15 -16.84
N ASP A 105 -1.00 6.48 -17.90
CA ASP A 105 -0.92 5.02 -18.01
C ASP A 105 0.52 4.54 -17.87
N GLY A 106 0.73 3.47 -17.11
CA GLY A 106 2.05 2.89 -16.85
C GLY A 106 2.89 3.61 -15.79
N GLU A 107 2.41 4.73 -15.25
CA GLU A 107 3.13 5.46 -14.21
C GLU A 107 3.21 4.63 -12.93
N ARG A 108 4.37 4.64 -12.29
CA ARG A 108 4.60 3.97 -11.00
C ARG A 108 4.01 4.83 -9.89
N ILE A 109 2.88 4.41 -9.35
CA ILE A 109 2.05 5.20 -8.43
C ILE A 109 2.13 4.77 -6.97
N ALA A 110 2.58 3.55 -6.73
CA ALA A 110 2.71 2.96 -5.40
C ALA A 110 3.73 1.85 -5.44
N GLN A 111 3.96 1.22 -4.30
CA GLN A 111 4.73 -0.02 -4.20
C GLN A 111 3.97 -1.04 -3.38
N MET A 112 4.25 -2.31 -3.61
CA MET A 112 3.65 -3.43 -2.93
C MET A 112 4.72 -4.24 -2.21
N VAL A 113 4.47 -4.56 -0.94
CA VAL A 113 5.35 -5.38 -0.10
C VAL A 113 4.57 -6.61 0.34
N ILE A 114 5.14 -7.80 0.13
CA ILE A 114 4.57 -9.06 0.63
C ILE A 114 5.15 -9.30 2.03
N ALA A 115 4.28 -9.52 3.01
CA ALA A 115 4.67 -9.69 4.40
C ALA A 115 3.91 -10.84 5.05
N ARG A 116 4.49 -11.44 6.08
CA ARG A 116 3.79 -12.37 6.95
C ARG A 116 2.89 -11.60 7.91
N TYR A 117 1.78 -12.21 8.30
CA TYR A 117 0.92 -11.68 9.35
C TYR A 117 0.64 -12.72 10.41
N GLU A 118 0.29 -12.26 11.59
CA GLU A 118 -0.21 -13.08 12.68
C GLU A 118 -1.66 -12.74 12.95
N GLN A 119 -2.49 -13.75 13.13
CA GLN A 119 -3.84 -13.59 13.65
C GLN A 119 -3.80 -13.93 15.14
N VAL A 120 -4.48 -13.14 15.95
CA VAL A 120 -4.49 -13.31 17.39
C VAL A 120 -5.84 -13.87 17.84
N GLU A 121 -5.81 -14.65 18.90
CA GLU A 121 -6.98 -15.01 19.69
C GLU A 121 -6.99 -14.12 20.92
N TRP A 122 -8.07 -13.39 21.12
CA TRP A 122 -8.19 -12.49 22.26
C TRP A 122 -8.43 -13.27 23.55
N CYS A 123 -7.64 -12.98 24.58
CA CYS A 123 -7.88 -13.40 25.95
C CYS A 123 -8.28 -12.16 26.76
N GLU A 124 -9.59 -11.95 26.90
CA GLU A 124 -10.11 -10.80 27.63
C GLU A 124 -9.80 -10.93 29.12
N VAL A 125 -9.17 -9.90 29.65
CA VAL A 125 -8.80 -9.82 31.08
C VAL A 125 -9.21 -8.46 31.64
N GLU A 126 -9.35 -8.35 32.97
CA GLU A 126 -9.70 -7.07 33.58
C GLU A 126 -8.46 -6.22 33.90
N VAL A 127 -7.30 -6.84 34.03
CA VAL A 127 -6.05 -6.18 34.45
C VAL A 127 -4.91 -6.70 33.59
N LEU A 128 -4.07 -5.80 33.07
CA LEU A 128 -2.82 -6.13 32.40
C LEU A 128 -1.66 -6.10 33.42
N GLY A 129 -0.62 -6.90 33.13
CA GLY A 129 0.62 -6.87 33.90
C GLY A 129 1.28 -5.49 33.89
N GLU A 130 1.95 -5.17 35.01
CA GLU A 130 2.68 -3.90 35.14
C GLU A 130 4.01 -3.92 34.36
N THR A 131 4.42 -2.77 33.84
CA THR A 131 5.71 -2.55 33.23
C THR A 131 6.30 -1.24 33.71
N GLU A 132 7.61 -1.05 33.58
CA GLU A 132 8.29 0.19 33.94
C GLU A 132 7.72 1.39 33.15
N ARG A 133 7.39 1.20 31.86
CA ARG A 133 6.77 2.25 31.03
C ARG A 133 5.34 2.56 31.45
N GLY A 134 4.58 1.56 31.90
CA GLY A 134 3.16 1.71 32.24
C GLY A 134 2.34 2.25 31.09
N ALA A 135 1.49 3.23 31.37
CA ALA A 135 0.61 3.87 30.39
C ALA A 135 1.27 5.02 29.60
N GLY A 136 2.57 5.22 29.75
CA GLY A 136 3.28 6.32 29.08
C GLY A 136 3.29 6.19 27.56
N GLY A 137 2.79 7.20 26.88
CA GLY A 137 2.73 7.29 25.42
C GLY A 137 2.54 8.73 25.00
N PHE A 138 2.29 8.94 23.68
CA PHE A 138 1.99 10.26 23.13
C PHE A 138 3.01 11.34 23.51
N GLY A 139 4.31 10.99 23.47
CA GLY A 139 5.38 11.92 23.78
C GLY A 139 5.76 12.03 25.26
N HIS A 140 5.37 11.06 26.10
CA HIS A 140 5.70 11.10 27.54
C HIS A 140 7.22 11.06 27.81
N THR A 141 8.04 10.59 26.85
CA THR A 141 9.51 10.63 26.95
C THR A 141 10.10 11.99 26.57
N GLY A 142 9.27 12.95 26.23
CA GLY A 142 9.66 14.28 25.77
C GLY A 142 9.76 14.37 24.25
N VAL A 143 9.38 15.48 23.73
CA VAL A 143 9.46 15.80 22.29
C VAL A 143 10.27 17.06 22.11
#